data_15bc12a553a7120f0dccc05c7c7085db
#
_entry.id   15bc12a553a7120f0dccc05c7c7085db
#
_cell.length_a   1.000
_cell.length_b   1.000
_cell.length_c   1.000
_cell.angle_alpha   90.00
_cell.angle_beta   90.00
_cell.angle_gamma   90.00
#
_symmetry.space_group_name_H-M   'P 1'
#
loop_
_entity.id
_entity.type
_entity.pdbx_description
1 polymer ?
#
loop_
_entity_poly.entity_id
_entity_poly.type
_entity_poly.pdbx_seq_one_letter_code
_entity_poly.pdbx_strand_id
1 'polypeptide(L)'
;MGLYARHLAPWLVDCACGTKPIAYQRRKIIPRASGVVLEIGAGGGRNFALYDRGKVERVIALEPDAAMVNRGRARAPEGLPLEWLQRGAENAGVTDRSVDTIVTTYTLCTIPDAVGALAALRRALKPDGRLLFCEHGLAPDTEVTRWQRRIEPVWRPMAGGCHLTRDVEAMIAAAGWRIDEAERMYLPGTPRFAGYNVWGSARPG
;
A
#
# COMPACT_ATOMS: atom_id res chain seq x y z
N MET A 1 22.77 2.36 -9.56
CA MET A 1 21.83 1.25 -9.24
C MET A 1 22.03 0.14 -10.26
N GLY A 2 22.25 -1.11 -9.81
CA GLY A 2 22.50 -2.24 -10.72
C GLY A 2 21.28 -2.63 -11.55
N LEU A 3 21.50 -3.35 -12.66
CA LEU A 3 20.45 -3.86 -13.56
C LEU A 3 19.35 -4.65 -12.81
N TYR A 4 19.72 -5.36 -11.74
CA TYR A 4 18.78 -6.07 -10.87
C TYR A 4 17.74 -5.13 -10.26
N ALA A 5 18.18 -4.05 -9.60
CA ALA A 5 17.28 -3.11 -8.92
C ALA A 5 16.38 -2.35 -9.91
N ARG A 6 16.84 -2.15 -11.15
CA ARG A 6 16.11 -1.37 -12.17
C ARG A 6 15.07 -2.18 -12.92
N HIS A 7 15.29 -3.47 -13.16
CA HIS A 7 14.45 -4.27 -14.04
C HIS A 7 13.88 -5.53 -13.40
N LEU A 8 14.65 -6.24 -12.58
CA LEU A 8 14.24 -7.53 -12.04
C LEU A 8 13.47 -7.39 -10.72
N ALA A 9 13.94 -6.54 -9.81
CA ALA A 9 13.30 -6.36 -8.51
C ALA A 9 11.84 -5.86 -8.63
N PRO A 10 11.49 -4.82 -9.44
CA PRO A 10 10.10 -4.41 -9.64
C PRO A 10 9.22 -5.53 -10.19
N TRP A 11 9.75 -6.35 -11.10
CA TRP A 11 9.00 -7.49 -11.65
C TRP A 11 8.74 -8.57 -10.59
N LEU A 12 9.74 -8.92 -9.78
CA LEU A 12 9.61 -9.91 -8.70
C LEU A 12 8.61 -9.44 -7.64
N VAL A 13 8.70 -8.17 -7.22
CA VAL A 13 7.77 -7.55 -6.27
C VAL A 13 6.35 -7.57 -6.83
N ASP A 14 6.17 -7.16 -8.10
CA ASP A 14 4.86 -7.21 -8.73
C ASP A 14 4.29 -8.64 -8.77
N CYS A 15 5.08 -9.65 -9.13
CA CYS A 15 4.66 -11.05 -9.11
C CYS A 15 4.26 -11.51 -7.69
N ALA A 16 5.09 -11.21 -6.69
CA ALA A 16 4.81 -11.55 -5.29
C ALA A 16 3.49 -10.92 -4.81
N CYS A 17 3.31 -9.62 -5.07
CA CYS A 17 2.08 -8.88 -4.76
C CYS A 17 0.85 -9.35 -5.54
N GLY A 18 1.03 -10.17 -6.57
CA GLY A 18 -0.05 -10.76 -7.36
C GLY A 18 -0.49 -12.16 -6.94
N THR A 19 0.10 -12.73 -5.90
CA THR A 19 -0.27 -14.07 -5.42
C THR A 19 -1.72 -14.12 -4.92
N LYS A 20 -2.36 -15.29 -5.03
CA LYS A 20 -3.77 -15.47 -4.63
C LYS A 20 -4.08 -15.02 -3.20
N PRO A 21 -3.27 -15.34 -2.16
CA PRO A 21 -3.54 -14.88 -0.80
C PRO A 21 -3.58 -13.36 -0.69
N ILE A 22 -2.62 -12.66 -1.31
CA ILE A 22 -2.53 -11.19 -1.31
C ILE A 22 -3.69 -10.57 -2.10
N ALA A 23 -4.03 -11.12 -3.27
CA ALA A 23 -5.17 -10.66 -4.05
C ALA A 23 -6.49 -10.81 -3.28
N TYR A 24 -6.64 -11.86 -2.48
CA TYR A 24 -7.81 -12.05 -1.62
C TYR A 24 -7.91 -10.94 -0.54
N GLN A 25 -6.78 -10.55 0.07
CA GLN A 25 -6.79 -9.47 1.06
C GLN A 25 -7.20 -8.13 0.46
N ARG A 26 -6.67 -7.80 -0.73
CA ARG A 26 -7.05 -6.57 -1.45
C ARG A 26 -8.56 -6.46 -1.67
N ARG A 27 -9.23 -7.57 -1.96
CA ARG A 27 -10.69 -7.64 -2.17
C ARG A 27 -11.51 -7.28 -0.94
N LYS A 28 -10.95 -7.36 0.27
CA LYS A 28 -11.64 -6.97 1.51
C LYS A 28 -11.70 -5.45 1.68
N ILE A 29 -10.74 -4.73 1.11
CA ILE A 29 -10.52 -3.30 1.36
C ILE A 29 -10.87 -2.46 0.14
N ILE A 30 -10.37 -2.79 -1.04
CA ILE A 30 -10.47 -1.93 -2.22
C ILE A 30 -11.93 -1.61 -2.61
N PRO A 31 -12.90 -2.56 -2.58
CA PRO A 31 -14.30 -2.25 -2.93
C PRO A 31 -15.00 -1.28 -1.96
N ARG A 32 -14.36 -0.97 -0.83
CA ARG A 32 -14.85 -0.01 0.17
C ARG A 32 -14.47 1.43 -0.16
N ALA A 33 -13.56 1.65 -1.10
CA ALA A 33 -13.16 2.98 -1.56
C ALA A 33 -14.30 3.68 -2.30
N SER A 34 -14.40 5.00 -2.14
CA SER A 34 -15.44 5.82 -2.77
C SER A 34 -14.95 7.23 -3.07
N GLY A 35 -15.65 7.93 -3.98
CA GLY A 35 -15.35 9.29 -4.39
C GLY A 35 -14.01 9.40 -5.13
N VAL A 36 -13.29 10.49 -4.88
CA VAL A 36 -11.92 10.68 -5.38
C VAL A 36 -10.97 9.88 -4.50
N VAL A 37 -10.29 8.90 -5.10
CA VAL A 37 -9.37 7.99 -4.40
C VAL A 37 -7.91 8.38 -4.68
N LEU A 38 -7.10 8.51 -3.64
CA LEU A 38 -5.65 8.58 -3.75
C LEU A 38 -5.05 7.22 -3.38
N GLU A 39 -4.51 6.50 -4.35
CA GLU A 39 -3.82 5.23 -4.12
C GLU A 39 -2.31 5.47 -3.98
N ILE A 40 -1.76 5.17 -2.79
CA ILE A 40 -0.34 5.30 -2.48
C ILE A 40 0.38 4.02 -2.92
N GLY A 41 1.40 4.16 -3.76
CA GLY A 41 2.15 3.02 -4.31
C GLY A 41 1.26 2.13 -5.16
N ALA A 42 0.63 2.72 -6.17
CA ALA A 42 -0.27 2.00 -7.08
C ALA A 42 0.42 0.83 -7.80
N GLY A 43 1.74 0.88 -7.89
CA GLY A 43 2.54 -0.17 -8.47
C GLY A 43 2.10 -0.53 -9.88
N GLY A 44 2.02 -1.83 -10.16
CA GLY A 44 1.52 -2.35 -11.43
C GLY A 44 -0.02 -2.38 -11.56
N GLY A 45 -0.77 -1.61 -10.77
CA GLY A 45 -2.22 -1.45 -10.95
C GLY A 45 -3.06 -2.64 -10.47
N ARG A 46 -2.59 -3.41 -9.48
CA ARG A 46 -3.27 -4.62 -9.03
C ARG A 46 -4.60 -4.38 -8.31
N ASN A 47 -4.86 -3.15 -7.87
CA ASN A 47 -6.11 -2.74 -7.25
C ASN A 47 -7.17 -2.28 -8.27
N PHE A 48 -6.77 -1.83 -9.44
CA PHE A 48 -7.65 -1.11 -10.36
C PHE A 48 -8.92 -1.87 -10.75
N ALA A 49 -8.79 -3.20 -10.97
CA ALA A 49 -9.95 -4.04 -11.29
C ALA A 49 -10.88 -4.32 -10.09
N LEU A 50 -10.48 -3.91 -8.88
CA LEU A 50 -11.24 -4.13 -7.65
C LEU A 50 -12.04 -2.91 -7.20
N TYR A 51 -11.79 -1.74 -7.79
CA TYR A 51 -12.58 -0.54 -7.49
C TYR A 51 -14.01 -0.69 -8.01
N ASP A 52 -14.96 -0.34 -7.15
CA ASP A 52 -16.38 -0.27 -7.51
C ASP A 52 -16.64 1.02 -8.30
N ARG A 53 -16.90 0.89 -9.59
CA ARG A 53 -17.12 2.02 -10.49
C ARG A 53 -18.40 2.80 -10.19
N GLY A 54 -19.32 2.21 -9.43
CA GLY A 54 -20.51 2.91 -8.96
C GLY A 54 -20.25 3.83 -7.78
N LYS A 55 -19.07 3.67 -7.12
CA LYS A 55 -18.68 4.42 -5.93
C LYS A 55 -17.47 5.32 -6.14
N VAL A 56 -16.56 4.93 -7.04
CA VAL A 56 -15.31 5.65 -7.29
C VAL A 56 -15.47 6.59 -8.47
N GLU A 57 -15.28 7.87 -8.23
CA GLU A 57 -15.32 8.92 -9.25
C GLU A 57 -14.05 8.89 -10.12
N ARG A 58 -12.87 8.85 -9.48
CA ARG A 58 -11.57 8.73 -10.12
C ARG A 58 -10.51 8.19 -9.15
N VAL A 59 -9.44 7.65 -9.68
CA VAL A 59 -8.27 7.21 -8.92
C VAL A 59 -7.06 8.03 -9.29
N ILE A 60 -6.45 8.69 -8.31
CA ILE A 60 -5.15 9.33 -8.42
C ILE A 60 -4.12 8.28 -7.99
N ALA A 61 -3.42 7.71 -8.97
CA ALA A 61 -2.47 6.63 -8.77
C ALA A 61 -1.06 7.20 -8.57
N LEU A 62 -0.56 7.16 -7.34
CA LEU A 62 0.75 7.66 -6.96
C LEU A 62 1.78 6.52 -6.97
N GLU A 63 2.79 6.61 -7.85
CA GLU A 63 3.82 5.59 -8.04
C GLU A 63 5.11 6.21 -8.59
N PRO A 64 6.24 6.13 -7.88
CA PRO A 64 7.50 6.74 -8.36
C PRO A 64 8.18 5.96 -9.48
N ASP A 65 7.99 4.63 -9.57
CA ASP A 65 8.69 3.79 -10.54
C ASP A 65 8.01 3.78 -11.90
N ALA A 66 8.70 4.29 -12.94
CA ALA A 66 8.16 4.37 -14.30
C ALA A 66 7.81 2.99 -14.90
N ALA A 67 8.55 1.93 -14.57
CA ALA A 67 8.26 0.59 -15.08
C ALA A 67 6.97 0.04 -14.45
N MET A 68 6.72 0.35 -13.18
CA MET A 68 5.47 0.00 -12.50
C MET A 68 4.29 0.81 -13.05
N VAL A 69 4.46 2.12 -13.29
CA VAL A 69 3.44 2.96 -13.96
C VAL A 69 3.04 2.38 -15.32
N ASN A 70 4.03 1.98 -16.14
CA ASN A 70 3.76 1.39 -17.46
C ASN A 70 2.97 0.07 -17.34
N ARG A 71 3.29 -0.77 -16.37
CA ARG A 71 2.54 -2.01 -16.09
C ARG A 71 1.12 -1.70 -15.60
N GLY A 72 0.98 -0.69 -14.74
CA GLY A 72 -0.32 -0.26 -14.24
C GLY A 72 -1.22 0.27 -15.34
N ARG A 73 -0.67 1.06 -16.27
CA ARG A 73 -1.40 1.52 -17.46
C ARG A 73 -1.89 0.38 -18.33
N ALA A 74 -1.05 -0.65 -18.53
CA ALA A 74 -1.43 -1.83 -19.31
C ALA A 74 -2.51 -2.70 -18.63
N ARG A 75 -2.65 -2.62 -17.29
CA ARG A 75 -3.69 -3.34 -16.51
C ARG A 75 -4.92 -2.50 -16.22
N ALA A 76 -4.88 -1.21 -16.52
CA ALA A 76 -6.00 -0.33 -16.24
C ALA A 76 -7.25 -0.82 -16.96
N PRO A 77 -8.35 -1.08 -16.23
CA PRO A 77 -9.59 -1.49 -16.88
C PRO A 77 -10.17 -0.30 -17.65
N GLU A 78 -10.72 -0.59 -18.81
CA GLU A 78 -11.41 0.41 -19.61
C GLU A 78 -12.50 1.13 -18.80
N GLY A 79 -12.57 2.46 -18.89
CA GLY A 79 -13.58 3.28 -18.22
C GLY A 79 -13.36 3.55 -16.73
N LEU A 80 -12.24 3.15 -16.12
CA LEU A 80 -11.83 3.66 -14.81
C LEU A 80 -11.05 4.97 -14.99
N PRO A 81 -11.56 6.13 -14.50
CA PRO A 81 -10.84 7.39 -14.60
C PRO A 81 -9.56 7.35 -13.74
N LEU A 82 -8.40 7.29 -14.39
CA LEU A 82 -7.09 7.20 -13.76
C LEU A 82 -6.24 8.44 -14.06
N GLU A 83 -5.75 9.06 -13.02
CA GLU A 83 -4.73 10.09 -13.06
C GLU A 83 -3.43 9.54 -12.46
N TRP A 84 -2.32 9.60 -13.19
CA TRP A 84 -1.03 9.12 -12.71
C TRP A 84 -0.16 10.25 -12.20
N LEU A 85 0.29 10.15 -10.96
CA LEU A 85 1.32 10.98 -10.37
C LEU A 85 2.60 10.16 -10.17
N GLN A 86 3.57 10.35 -11.06
CA GLN A 86 4.85 9.64 -10.97
C GLN A 86 5.76 10.29 -9.92
N ARG A 87 5.41 10.13 -8.64
CA ARG A 87 6.09 10.72 -7.47
C ARG A 87 6.04 9.77 -6.28
N GLY A 88 6.95 9.97 -5.31
CA GLY A 88 6.87 9.33 -3.99
C GLY A 88 5.79 9.94 -3.11
N ALA A 89 5.36 9.19 -2.10
CA ALA A 89 4.31 9.61 -1.17
C ALA A 89 4.73 10.83 -0.34
N GLU A 90 6.03 10.99 -0.09
CA GLU A 90 6.61 12.12 0.64
C GLU A 90 6.43 13.46 -0.10
N ASN A 91 6.27 13.40 -1.43
CA ASN A 91 6.15 14.57 -2.31
C ASN A 91 4.94 14.44 -3.25
N ALA A 92 3.83 13.92 -2.75
CA ALA A 92 2.65 13.60 -3.56
C ALA A 92 2.08 14.83 -4.32
N GLY A 93 2.14 16.02 -3.73
CA GLY A 93 1.65 17.26 -4.33
C GLY A 93 0.15 17.23 -4.61
N VAL A 94 -0.62 16.49 -3.81
CA VAL A 94 -2.08 16.42 -3.89
C VAL A 94 -2.68 17.64 -3.18
N THR A 95 -3.70 18.21 -3.80
CA THR A 95 -4.43 19.37 -3.25
C THR A 95 -5.07 19.03 -1.90
N ASP A 96 -5.03 19.97 -0.96
CA ASP A 96 -5.67 19.82 0.34
C ASP A 96 -7.19 19.63 0.17
N ARG A 97 -7.78 18.76 1.00
CA ARG A 97 -9.22 18.48 1.05
C ARG A 97 -9.83 18.11 -0.31
N SER A 98 -9.08 17.37 -1.14
CA SER A 98 -9.50 17.02 -2.50
C SER A 98 -9.88 15.55 -2.68
N VAL A 99 -9.53 14.67 -1.72
CA VAL A 99 -9.78 13.23 -1.83
C VAL A 99 -10.73 12.72 -0.75
N ASP A 100 -11.55 11.74 -1.10
CA ASP A 100 -12.50 11.11 -0.20
C ASP A 100 -11.90 9.87 0.47
N THR A 101 -11.05 9.16 -0.26
CA THR A 101 -10.41 7.93 0.24
C THR A 101 -8.92 7.93 -0.09
N ILE A 102 -8.07 7.66 0.90
CA ILE A 102 -6.68 7.27 0.68
C ILE A 102 -6.61 5.76 0.78
N VAL A 103 -5.89 5.12 -0.13
CA VAL A 103 -5.68 3.67 -0.15
C VAL A 103 -4.19 3.36 -0.10
N THR A 104 -3.79 2.42 0.75
CA THR A 104 -2.45 1.85 0.77
C THR A 104 -2.52 0.33 0.88
N THR A 105 -1.81 -0.37 0.01
CA THR A 105 -1.77 -1.84 0.03
C THR A 105 -0.38 -2.35 -0.29
N TYR A 106 0.26 -3.00 0.69
CA TYR A 106 1.62 -3.58 0.55
C TYR A 106 2.65 -2.55 0.09
N THR A 107 2.55 -1.33 0.61
CA THR A 107 3.33 -0.16 0.21
C THR A 107 4.09 0.47 1.38
N LEU A 108 3.46 0.57 2.56
CA LEU A 108 4.06 1.22 3.73
C LEU A 108 5.38 0.56 4.15
N CYS A 109 5.58 -0.70 3.80
CA CYS A 109 6.83 -1.42 4.06
C CYS A 109 8.02 -0.89 3.26
N THR A 110 7.80 -0.20 2.13
CA THR A 110 8.86 0.27 1.22
C THR A 110 9.10 1.77 1.24
N ILE A 111 8.12 2.58 1.67
CA ILE A 111 8.27 4.05 1.74
C ILE A 111 9.35 4.39 2.78
N PRO A 112 10.40 5.15 2.44
CA PRO A 112 11.48 5.47 3.38
C PRO A 112 10.96 6.12 4.68
N ASP A 113 10.26 7.23 4.58
CA ASP A 113 9.57 7.90 5.69
C ASP A 113 8.05 7.73 5.58
N ALA A 114 7.58 6.53 5.90
CA ALA A 114 6.15 6.21 5.80
C ALA A 114 5.31 6.97 6.82
N VAL A 115 5.84 7.28 8.00
CA VAL A 115 5.13 8.06 9.03
C VAL A 115 4.96 9.51 8.56
N GLY A 116 6.03 10.14 8.10
CA GLY A 116 5.97 11.50 7.57
C GLY A 116 5.08 11.62 6.34
N ALA A 117 5.15 10.65 5.42
CA ALA A 117 4.28 10.60 4.25
C ALA A 117 2.79 10.49 4.63
N LEU A 118 2.44 9.56 5.53
CA LEU A 118 1.07 9.42 6.03
C LEU A 118 0.58 10.68 6.74
N ALA A 119 1.43 11.32 7.56
CA ALA A 119 1.10 12.56 8.24
C ALA A 119 0.83 13.70 7.25
N ALA A 120 1.66 13.85 6.22
CA ALA A 120 1.50 14.87 5.19
C ALA A 120 0.22 14.66 4.36
N LEU A 121 -0.12 13.41 4.06
CA LEU A 121 -1.28 13.07 3.23
C LEU A 121 -2.64 13.26 3.95
N ARG A 122 -2.65 13.37 5.28
CA ARG A 122 -3.90 13.68 6.03
C ARG A 122 -4.60 14.93 5.53
N ARG A 123 -3.85 15.97 5.17
CA ARG A 123 -4.42 17.24 4.70
C ARG A 123 -5.12 17.10 3.33
N ALA A 124 -4.77 16.08 2.52
CA ALA A 124 -5.43 15.84 1.25
C ALA A 124 -6.86 15.31 1.41
N LEU A 125 -7.19 14.72 2.58
CA LEU A 125 -8.53 14.22 2.83
C LEU A 125 -9.55 15.35 3.03
N LYS A 126 -10.74 15.13 2.49
CA LYS A 126 -11.94 15.87 2.87
C LYS A 126 -12.31 15.56 4.34
N PRO A 127 -13.16 16.39 5.00
CA PRO A 127 -13.50 16.20 6.41
C PRO A 127 -14.00 14.81 6.79
N ASP A 128 -14.81 14.18 5.91
CA ASP A 128 -15.37 12.82 6.12
C ASP A 128 -14.55 11.72 5.44
N GLY A 129 -13.37 12.07 4.92
CA GLY A 129 -12.49 11.15 4.23
C GLY A 129 -11.84 10.14 5.17
N ARG A 130 -11.33 9.05 4.59
CA ARG A 130 -10.71 7.95 5.35
C ARG A 130 -9.50 7.36 4.63
N LEU A 131 -8.64 6.74 5.43
CA LEU A 131 -7.59 5.84 4.97
C LEU A 131 -8.12 4.40 4.99
N LEU A 132 -7.93 3.68 3.90
CA LEU A 132 -8.10 2.24 3.82
C LEU A 132 -6.71 1.61 3.66
N PHE A 133 -6.37 0.66 4.50
CA PHE A 133 -5.05 0.02 4.48
C PHE A 133 -5.14 -1.50 4.48
N CYS A 134 -4.21 -2.13 3.79
CA CYS A 134 -3.99 -3.57 3.78
C CYS A 134 -2.51 -3.84 3.59
N GLU A 135 -1.82 -4.15 4.66
CA GLU A 135 -0.36 -4.19 4.69
C GLU A 135 0.14 -5.47 5.37
N HIS A 136 1.34 -5.91 5.01
CA HIS A 136 2.07 -6.85 5.84
C HIS A 136 2.98 -6.10 6.82
N GLY A 137 3.32 -6.73 7.93
CA GLY A 137 4.15 -6.07 8.93
C GLY A 137 4.68 -6.98 10.02
N LEU A 138 5.08 -6.35 11.12
CA LEU A 138 5.63 -7.00 12.29
C LEU A 138 4.61 -7.97 12.88
N ALA A 139 5.01 -9.24 13.00
CA ALA A 139 4.18 -10.26 13.60
C ALA A 139 4.12 -10.11 15.14
N PRO A 140 3.00 -10.50 15.79
CA PRO A 140 2.87 -10.42 17.24
C PRO A 140 3.66 -11.53 17.98
N ASP A 141 3.93 -12.65 17.31
CA ASP A 141 4.62 -13.80 17.90
C ASP A 141 6.13 -13.53 18.01
N THR A 142 6.67 -13.66 19.20
CA THR A 142 8.09 -13.41 19.49
C THR A 142 9.04 -14.22 18.62
N GLU A 143 8.73 -15.48 18.35
CA GLU A 143 9.58 -16.33 17.49
C GLU A 143 9.55 -15.85 16.03
N VAL A 144 8.36 -15.50 15.52
CA VAL A 144 8.22 -14.99 14.15
C VAL A 144 8.95 -13.65 14.02
N THR A 145 8.81 -12.77 15.00
CA THR A 145 9.52 -11.48 15.05
C THR A 145 11.04 -11.66 15.05
N ARG A 146 11.57 -12.64 15.79
CA ARG A 146 13.02 -12.95 15.77
C ARG A 146 13.47 -13.36 14.35
N TRP A 147 12.68 -14.18 13.68
CA TRP A 147 12.94 -14.55 12.30
C TRP A 147 12.83 -13.36 11.34
N GLN A 148 11.82 -12.51 11.46
CA GLN A 148 11.68 -11.29 10.66
C GLN A 148 12.93 -10.42 10.78
N ARG A 149 13.36 -10.11 12.00
CA ARG A 149 14.57 -9.30 12.26
C ARG A 149 15.84 -9.94 11.70
N ARG A 150 15.97 -11.26 11.77
CA ARG A 150 17.14 -11.99 11.26
C ARG A 150 17.21 -12.01 9.73
N ILE A 151 16.05 -12.11 9.07
CA ILE A 151 15.96 -12.21 7.61
C ILE A 151 15.96 -10.82 6.95
N GLU A 152 15.44 -9.80 7.59
CA GLU A 152 15.25 -8.46 7.02
C GLU A 152 16.49 -7.87 6.35
N PRO A 153 17.72 -7.98 6.87
CA PRO A 153 18.91 -7.44 6.22
C PRO A 153 19.18 -8.00 4.82
N VAL A 154 18.79 -9.27 4.58
CA VAL A 154 18.90 -9.94 3.29
C VAL A 154 17.64 -9.73 2.45
N TRP A 155 16.48 -9.77 3.09
CA TRP A 155 15.17 -9.59 2.46
C TRP A 155 15.03 -8.21 1.81
N ARG A 156 15.34 -7.15 2.56
CA ARG A 156 15.13 -5.77 2.14
C ARG A 156 15.73 -5.43 0.77
N PRO A 157 17.01 -5.70 0.48
CA PRO A 157 17.58 -5.42 -0.84
C PRO A 157 17.00 -6.31 -1.95
N MET A 158 16.52 -7.52 -1.63
CA MET A 158 15.92 -8.44 -2.61
C MET A 158 14.47 -8.10 -2.91
N ALA A 159 13.74 -7.58 -1.93
CA ALA A 159 12.31 -7.29 -1.99
C ALA A 159 12.00 -5.80 -2.21
N GLY A 160 12.84 -5.10 -2.99
CA GLY A 160 12.58 -3.71 -3.38
C GLY A 160 12.52 -2.71 -2.24
N GLY A 161 13.25 -2.96 -1.14
CA GLY A 161 13.27 -2.07 0.03
C GLY A 161 12.24 -2.44 1.11
N CYS A 162 11.49 -3.51 0.92
CA CYS A 162 10.43 -3.95 1.83
C CYS A 162 10.98 -4.34 3.22
N HIS A 163 10.46 -3.72 4.26
CA HIS A 163 10.72 -4.05 5.67
C HIS A 163 9.69 -5.04 6.21
N LEU A 164 10.16 -6.12 6.83
CA LEU A 164 9.32 -7.11 7.49
C LEU A 164 8.90 -6.70 8.90
N THR A 165 9.66 -5.81 9.52
CA THR A 165 9.57 -5.47 10.95
C THR A 165 8.85 -4.15 11.22
N ARG A 166 8.16 -3.59 10.24
CA ARG A 166 7.35 -2.39 10.44
C ARG A 166 6.03 -2.73 11.14
N ASP A 167 5.78 -2.07 12.25
CA ASP A 167 4.47 -2.12 12.93
C ASP A 167 3.53 -1.14 12.25
N VAL A 168 2.64 -1.68 11.42
CA VAL A 168 1.72 -0.90 10.57
C VAL A 168 0.79 -0.02 11.41
N GLU A 169 0.23 -0.57 12.48
CA GLU A 169 -0.73 0.15 13.32
C GLU A 169 -0.03 1.27 14.11
N ALA A 170 1.14 0.98 14.67
CA ALA A 170 1.94 1.98 15.35
C ALA A 170 2.37 3.12 14.40
N MET A 171 2.73 2.80 13.14
CA MET A 171 3.06 3.81 12.14
C MET A 171 1.88 4.70 11.77
N ILE A 172 0.70 4.11 11.56
CA ILE A 172 -0.55 4.83 11.28
C ILE A 172 -0.89 5.76 12.45
N ALA A 173 -0.84 5.24 13.68
CA ALA A 173 -1.09 6.04 14.88
C ALA A 173 -0.06 7.18 15.07
N ALA A 174 1.24 6.88 14.89
CA ALA A 174 2.31 7.88 14.99
C ALA A 174 2.19 8.99 13.94
N ALA A 175 1.60 8.70 12.78
CA ALA A 175 1.30 9.68 11.74
C ALA A 175 0.03 10.51 12.05
N GLY A 176 -0.56 10.36 13.25
CA GLY A 176 -1.71 11.14 13.73
C GLY A 176 -3.05 10.66 13.16
N TRP A 177 -3.15 9.38 12.79
CA TRP A 177 -4.41 8.76 12.40
C TRP A 177 -5.00 7.99 13.58
N ARG A 178 -6.32 8.01 13.69
CA ARG A 178 -7.08 7.14 14.59
C ARG A 178 -7.60 5.96 13.78
N ILE A 179 -7.23 4.75 14.18
CA ILE A 179 -7.71 3.51 13.57
C ILE A 179 -9.15 3.27 14.04
N ASP A 180 -10.09 3.18 13.11
CA ASP A 180 -11.49 2.87 13.40
C ASP A 180 -11.72 1.36 13.52
N GLU A 181 -11.05 0.58 12.68
CA GLU A 181 -11.08 -0.88 12.67
C GLU A 181 -9.77 -1.46 12.14
N ALA A 182 -9.33 -2.56 12.70
CA ALA A 182 -8.20 -3.33 12.20
C ALA A 182 -8.41 -4.82 12.42
N GLU A 183 -8.29 -5.59 11.36
CA GLU A 183 -8.27 -7.04 11.40
C GLU A 183 -6.87 -7.56 11.06
N ARG A 184 -6.55 -8.75 11.56
CA ARG A 184 -5.19 -9.31 11.46
C ARG A 184 -5.27 -10.79 11.14
N MET A 185 -4.32 -11.29 10.34
CA MET A 185 -4.16 -12.72 10.10
C MET A 185 -2.79 -13.08 9.55
N TYR A 186 -2.44 -14.33 9.66
CA TYR A 186 -1.40 -14.93 8.83
C TYR A 186 -2.01 -15.46 7.53
N LEU A 187 -1.41 -15.08 6.39
CA LEU A 187 -1.88 -15.54 5.08
C LEU A 187 -1.67 -17.04 4.92
N PRO A 188 -2.72 -17.80 4.55
CA PRO A 188 -2.57 -19.22 4.28
C PRO A 188 -1.56 -19.49 3.16
N GLY A 189 -0.73 -20.52 3.35
CA GLY A 189 0.27 -20.92 2.35
C GLY A 189 1.45 -19.95 2.19
N THR A 190 1.56 -18.93 3.06
CA THR A 190 2.69 -17.99 3.08
C THR A 190 3.57 -18.26 4.30
N PRO A 191 4.90 -18.23 4.17
CA PRO A 191 5.79 -18.34 5.33
C PRO A 191 5.43 -17.30 6.40
N ARG A 192 5.34 -17.72 7.67
CA ARG A 192 4.85 -16.85 8.76
C ARG A 192 5.61 -15.52 8.88
N PHE A 193 6.91 -15.51 8.62
CA PHE A 193 7.73 -14.28 8.68
C PHE A 193 7.33 -13.23 7.63
N ALA A 194 6.72 -13.62 6.51
CA ALA A 194 6.25 -12.73 5.46
C ALA A 194 4.71 -12.66 5.36
N GLY A 195 4.00 -13.50 6.11
CA GLY A 195 2.56 -13.73 5.97
C GLY A 195 1.68 -12.97 6.94
N TYR A 196 2.22 -12.25 7.92
CA TYR A 196 1.37 -11.51 8.85
C TYR A 196 0.84 -10.24 8.18
N ASN A 197 -0.48 -10.08 8.19
CA ASN A 197 -1.19 -9.00 7.51
C ASN A 197 -2.14 -8.30 8.48
N VAL A 198 -2.26 -6.98 8.27
CA VAL A 198 -3.21 -6.10 8.94
C VAL A 198 -3.98 -5.33 7.88
N TRP A 199 -5.30 -5.23 8.00
CA TRP A 199 -6.14 -4.43 7.12
C TRP A 199 -7.25 -3.76 7.90
N GLY A 200 -7.70 -2.59 7.42
CA GLY A 200 -8.74 -1.84 8.12
C GLY A 200 -8.92 -0.44 7.57
N SER A 201 -9.45 0.42 8.42
CA SER A 201 -9.65 1.84 8.12
C SER A 201 -9.21 2.75 9.27
N ALA A 202 -8.85 3.98 8.91
CA ALA A 202 -8.48 5.03 9.86
C ALA A 202 -8.96 6.39 9.37
N ARG A 203 -9.10 7.34 10.31
CA ARG A 203 -9.41 8.74 10.04
C ARG A 203 -8.36 9.65 10.67
N PRO A 204 -8.23 10.90 10.23
CA PRO A 204 -7.43 11.88 10.94
C PRO A 204 -7.84 11.96 12.42
N GLY A 205 -6.83 11.86 13.33
CA GLY A 205 -7.02 11.99 14.77
C GLY A 205 -7.12 13.45 15.20
#